data_5d77f2e8e7be1f43d68477d90b7cf761
#
_entry.id   5d77f2e8e7be1f43d68477d90b7cf761
#
_cell.length_a   1.000
_cell.length_b   1.000
_cell.length_c   1.000
_cell.angle_alpha   90.00
_cell.angle_beta   90.00
_cell.angle_gamma   90.00
#
_symmetry.space_group_name_H-M   'P 1'
#
loop_
_entity.id
_entity.type
_entity.pdbx_description
1 polymer ?
#
loop_
_entity_poly.entity_id
_entity_poly.type
_entity_poly.pdbx_seq_one_letter_code
_entity_poly.pdbx_strand_id
1 'polypeptide(L)'
;MGQMVDPLTAFVGRWVHWIFGLIGVNASVAPWDGGGGLVISIGGKAIAQLVEGCNAVSLMILFISFILATARGFLKTFGFLMTGLVIIFTVNLARIVLISLAIFQWASLTNMLHDLVFPAIIYGTVLVLWLYWVMAIKSKKVAE
;
A
#
# COMPACT_ATOMS: atom_id res chain seq x y z
N MET A 1 -9.40 -0.12 -27.68
CA MET A 1 -10.23 0.12 -26.48
C MET A 1 -9.30 0.34 -25.33
N GLY A 2 -9.16 1.59 -24.84
CA GLY A 2 -8.35 1.87 -23.66
C GLY A 2 -8.97 1.19 -22.46
N GLN A 3 -8.26 0.27 -21.83
CA GLN A 3 -8.66 -0.24 -20.52
C GLN A 3 -8.68 0.97 -19.56
N MET A 4 -9.84 1.26 -19.01
CA MET A 4 -9.98 2.33 -18.01
C MET A 4 -9.12 1.97 -16.81
N VAL A 5 -8.29 2.92 -16.37
CA VAL A 5 -7.52 2.77 -15.14
C VAL A 5 -8.52 2.54 -13.98
N ASP A 6 -8.29 1.49 -13.20
CA ASP A 6 -9.09 1.21 -12.01
C ASP A 6 -9.18 2.45 -11.09
N PRO A 7 -10.38 2.82 -10.60
CA PRO A 7 -10.57 3.99 -9.76
C PRO A 7 -9.67 4.03 -8.52
N LEU A 8 -9.37 2.86 -7.94
CA LEU A 8 -8.48 2.74 -6.79
C LEU A 8 -7.02 3.00 -7.18
N THR A 9 -6.58 2.47 -8.32
CA THR A 9 -5.25 2.74 -8.87
C THR A 9 -5.09 4.23 -9.21
N ALA A 10 -6.11 4.86 -9.77
CA ALA A 10 -6.12 6.31 -10.02
C ALA A 10 -6.07 7.13 -8.73
N PHE A 11 -6.77 6.69 -7.69
CA PHE A 11 -6.73 7.33 -6.37
C PHE A 11 -5.33 7.23 -5.73
N VAL A 12 -4.72 6.06 -5.74
CA VAL A 12 -3.35 5.85 -5.28
C VAL A 12 -2.36 6.70 -6.07
N GLY A 13 -2.50 6.74 -7.40
CA GLY A 13 -1.65 7.55 -8.28
C GLY A 13 -1.69 9.04 -7.95
N ARG A 14 -2.85 9.60 -7.60
CA ARG A 14 -2.98 11.01 -7.15
C ARG A 14 -2.21 11.26 -5.85
N TRP A 15 -2.31 10.37 -4.88
CA TRP A 15 -1.56 10.48 -3.63
C TRP A 15 -0.05 10.37 -3.84
N VAL A 16 0.38 9.45 -4.69
CA VAL A 16 1.80 9.31 -5.07
C VAL A 16 2.32 10.57 -5.73
N HIS A 17 1.59 11.12 -6.68
CA HIS A 17 1.95 12.39 -7.34
C HIS A 17 2.06 13.55 -6.33
N TRP A 18 1.09 13.66 -5.42
CA TRP A 18 1.10 14.69 -4.37
C TRP A 18 2.31 14.55 -3.44
N ILE A 19 2.66 13.33 -3.01
CA ILE A 19 3.83 13.06 -2.18
C ILE A 19 5.12 13.46 -2.91
N PHE A 20 5.27 13.12 -4.18
CA PHE A 20 6.42 13.56 -4.97
C PHE A 20 6.53 15.08 -5.04
N GLY A 21 5.41 15.78 -5.16
CA GLY A 21 5.37 17.26 -5.08
C GLY A 21 5.88 17.80 -3.75
N LEU A 22 5.51 17.16 -2.63
CA LEU A 22 5.96 17.56 -1.29
C LEU A 22 7.46 17.39 -1.08
N ILE A 23 8.06 16.33 -1.63
CA ILE A 23 9.51 16.07 -1.51
C ILE A 23 10.33 16.78 -2.61
N GLY A 24 9.68 17.59 -3.45
CA GLY A 24 10.37 18.39 -4.47
C GLY A 24 10.88 17.58 -5.68
N VAL A 25 10.33 16.39 -5.91
CA VAL A 25 10.70 15.54 -7.05
C VAL A 25 9.73 15.80 -8.20
N ASN A 26 10.26 16.17 -9.37
CA ASN A 26 9.46 16.34 -10.60
C ASN A 26 9.05 14.96 -11.15
N ALA A 27 7.98 14.41 -10.58
CA ALA A 27 7.38 13.18 -11.04
C ALA A 27 6.04 13.44 -11.72
N SER A 28 5.77 12.74 -12.81
CA SER A 28 4.47 12.71 -13.46
C SER A 28 3.88 11.32 -13.36
N VAL A 29 2.57 11.26 -13.17
CA VAL A 29 1.79 10.02 -13.15
C VAL A 29 0.76 10.12 -14.27
N ALA A 30 0.85 9.23 -15.24
CA ALA A 30 -0.01 9.22 -16.42
C ALA A 30 -0.56 7.82 -16.69
N PRO A 31 -1.73 7.70 -17.34
CA PRO A 31 -2.22 6.40 -17.80
C PRO A 31 -1.22 5.70 -18.71
N TRP A 32 -1.11 4.39 -18.57
CA TRP A 32 -0.26 3.59 -19.44
C TRP A 32 -1.03 3.10 -20.66
N ASP A 33 -0.51 3.39 -21.86
CA ASP A 33 -1.17 3.05 -23.13
C ASP A 33 -1.21 1.55 -23.45
N GLY A 34 -0.44 0.73 -22.71
CA GLY A 34 -0.34 -0.71 -22.93
C GLY A 34 -1.23 -1.59 -22.05
N GLY A 35 -2.09 -1.02 -21.20
CA GLY A 35 -2.98 -1.78 -20.32
C GLY A 35 -3.42 -0.99 -19.08
N GLY A 36 -4.38 -1.51 -18.32
CA GLY A 36 -5.01 -0.81 -17.19
C GLY A 36 -4.06 -0.50 -16.02
N GLY A 37 -3.28 0.57 -16.11
CA GLY A 37 -2.37 1.00 -15.06
C GLY A 37 -1.91 2.44 -15.24
N LEU A 38 -1.03 2.89 -14.33
CA LEU A 38 -0.40 4.20 -14.39
C LEU A 38 1.11 4.03 -14.54
N VAL A 39 1.75 4.94 -15.27
CA VAL A 39 3.21 5.05 -15.35
C VAL A 39 3.66 6.21 -14.50
N ILE A 40 4.62 5.95 -13.63
CA ILE A 40 5.33 6.96 -12.86
C ILE A 40 6.61 7.31 -13.61
N SER A 41 6.75 8.58 -13.99
CA SER A 41 7.92 9.11 -14.67
C SER A 41 8.61 10.14 -13.80
N ILE A 42 9.94 10.05 -13.67
CA ILE A 42 10.77 11.01 -12.95
C ILE A 42 11.81 11.57 -13.91
N GLY A 43 11.89 12.91 -14.02
CA GLY A 43 12.83 13.56 -14.94
C GLY A 43 12.60 13.20 -16.42
N GLY A 44 11.36 12.90 -16.82
CA GLY A 44 11.01 12.53 -18.19
C GLY A 44 11.29 11.06 -18.55
N LYS A 45 11.79 10.25 -17.62
CA LYS A 45 11.99 8.81 -17.81
C LYS A 45 10.90 8.02 -17.10
N ALA A 46 10.27 7.08 -17.80
CA ALA A 46 9.36 6.11 -17.18
C ALA A 46 10.13 5.19 -16.23
N ILE A 47 9.80 5.24 -14.95
CA ILE A 47 10.54 4.55 -13.88
C ILE A 47 9.80 3.31 -13.41
N ALA A 48 8.49 3.44 -13.15
CA ALA A 48 7.70 2.37 -12.59
C ALA A 48 6.29 2.35 -13.17
N GLN A 49 5.70 1.16 -13.20
CA GLN A 49 4.30 0.96 -13.57
C GLN A 49 3.50 0.63 -12.31
N LEU A 50 2.43 1.37 -12.08
CA LEU A 50 1.46 1.11 -11.03
C LEU A 50 0.31 0.31 -11.64
N VAL A 51 0.32 -0.99 -11.43
CA VAL A 51 -0.73 -1.92 -11.86
C VAL A 51 -1.70 -2.23 -10.73
N GLU A 52 -2.86 -2.81 -11.04
CA GLU A 52 -3.92 -3.12 -10.06
C GLU A 52 -3.43 -3.92 -8.85
N GLY A 53 -2.40 -4.75 -8.99
CA GLY A 53 -1.78 -5.48 -7.88
C GLY A 53 -0.98 -4.63 -6.88
N CYS A 54 -0.67 -3.37 -7.20
CA CYS A 54 0.12 -2.47 -6.36
C CYS A 54 -0.71 -1.61 -5.40
N ASN A 55 -2.05 -1.71 -5.43
CA ASN A 55 -2.95 -0.87 -4.63
C ASN A 55 -3.27 -1.42 -3.22
N ALA A 56 -2.65 -2.51 -2.81
CA ALA A 56 -2.83 -3.20 -1.51
C ALA A 56 -4.28 -3.66 -1.21
N VAL A 57 -5.19 -3.62 -2.16
CA VAL A 57 -6.62 -3.99 -1.95
C VAL A 57 -6.76 -5.41 -1.44
N SER A 58 -6.05 -6.37 -2.02
CA SER A 58 -6.08 -7.77 -1.57
C SER A 58 -5.68 -7.93 -0.11
N LEU A 59 -4.68 -7.17 0.34
CA LEU A 59 -4.23 -7.17 1.74
C LEU A 59 -5.24 -6.50 2.67
N MET A 60 -5.90 -5.43 2.20
CA MET A 60 -6.97 -4.78 2.93
C MET A 60 -8.17 -5.72 3.12
N ILE A 61 -8.57 -6.45 2.07
CA ILE A 61 -9.64 -7.45 2.13
C ILE A 61 -9.26 -8.56 3.12
N LEU A 62 -8.05 -9.08 3.05
CA LEU A 62 -7.54 -10.09 3.97
C LEU A 62 -7.56 -9.60 5.42
N PHE A 63 -7.10 -8.38 5.67
CA PHE A 63 -7.11 -7.74 6.97
C PHE A 63 -8.54 -7.57 7.51
N ILE A 64 -9.45 -7.03 6.71
CA ILE A 64 -10.86 -6.86 7.06
C ILE A 64 -11.49 -8.21 7.45
N SER A 65 -11.30 -9.22 6.62
CA SER A 65 -11.87 -10.56 6.83
C SER A 65 -11.40 -11.16 8.16
N PHE A 66 -10.12 -11.02 8.48
CA PHE A 66 -9.56 -11.53 9.74
C PHE A 66 -10.09 -10.77 10.97
N ILE A 67 -10.13 -9.44 10.92
CA ILE A 67 -10.61 -8.62 12.03
C ILE A 67 -12.10 -8.87 12.29
N LEU A 68 -12.90 -9.02 11.22
CA LEU A 68 -14.32 -9.34 11.35
C LEU A 68 -14.55 -10.75 11.90
N ALA A 69 -13.77 -11.73 11.47
CA ALA A 69 -13.85 -13.11 11.99
C ALA A 69 -13.54 -13.21 13.48
N THR A 70 -12.73 -12.28 14.00
CA THR A 70 -12.33 -12.21 15.43
C THR A 70 -12.97 -11.02 16.16
N ALA A 71 -14.04 -10.46 15.61
CA ALA A 71 -14.68 -9.25 16.11
C ALA A 71 -15.18 -9.40 17.57
N ARG A 72 -14.92 -8.37 18.37
CA ARG A 72 -15.40 -8.25 19.75
C ARG A 72 -15.86 -6.84 20.05
N GLY A 73 -17.18 -6.66 20.00
CA GLY A 73 -17.80 -5.36 20.20
C GLY A 73 -17.63 -4.41 19.01
N PHE A 74 -18.74 -3.91 18.49
CA PHE A 74 -18.79 -3.16 17.23
C PHE A 74 -17.86 -1.96 17.21
N LEU A 75 -17.89 -1.13 18.24
CA LEU A 75 -17.14 0.14 18.24
C LEU A 75 -15.61 -0.06 18.26
N LYS A 76 -15.12 -1.06 19.02
CA LYS A 76 -13.69 -1.35 19.11
C LYS A 76 -13.16 -1.99 17.84
N THR A 77 -13.91 -2.94 17.30
CA THR A 77 -13.58 -3.61 16.03
C THR A 77 -13.55 -2.61 14.88
N PHE A 78 -14.55 -1.72 14.81
CA PHE A 78 -14.62 -0.70 13.76
C PHE A 78 -13.46 0.30 13.87
N GLY A 79 -13.18 0.81 15.06
CA GLY A 79 -12.06 1.75 15.27
C GLY A 79 -10.71 1.14 14.91
N PHE A 80 -10.46 -0.12 15.31
CA PHE A 80 -9.23 -0.80 14.94
C PHE A 80 -9.14 -1.08 13.44
N LEU A 81 -10.26 -1.47 12.83
CA LEU A 81 -10.34 -1.70 11.39
C LEU A 81 -9.98 -0.46 10.60
N MET A 82 -10.58 0.69 10.92
CA MET A 82 -10.28 1.96 10.25
C MET A 82 -8.82 2.38 10.41
N THR A 83 -8.29 2.30 11.62
CA THR A 83 -6.89 2.61 11.90
C THR A 83 -5.95 1.69 11.12
N GLY A 84 -6.21 0.39 11.11
CA GLY A 84 -5.41 -0.59 10.38
C GLY A 84 -5.43 -0.36 8.87
N LEU A 85 -6.58 -0.04 8.29
CA LEU A 85 -6.70 0.27 6.86
C LEU A 85 -5.88 1.53 6.49
N VAL A 86 -5.92 2.57 7.31
CA VAL A 86 -5.11 3.78 7.11
C VAL A 86 -3.62 3.47 7.18
N ILE A 87 -3.19 2.64 8.13
CA ILE A 87 -1.79 2.22 8.25
C ILE A 87 -1.35 1.43 7.01
N ILE A 88 -2.12 0.42 6.60
CA ILE A 88 -1.82 -0.40 5.40
C ILE A 88 -1.75 0.48 4.16
N PHE A 89 -2.67 1.41 3.97
CA PHE A 89 -2.68 2.35 2.86
C PHE A 89 -1.43 3.24 2.87
N THR A 90 -1.09 3.83 4.01
CA THR A 90 0.08 4.71 4.17
C THR A 90 1.40 3.96 3.89
N VAL A 91 1.54 2.76 4.43
CA VAL A 91 2.73 1.91 4.17
C VAL A 91 2.82 1.54 2.69
N ASN A 92 1.69 1.28 2.04
CA ASN A 92 1.68 1.01 0.59
C ASN A 92 2.08 2.23 -0.23
N LEU A 93 1.61 3.43 0.11
CA LEU A 93 2.05 4.67 -0.55
C LEU A 93 3.55 4.90 -0.39
N ALA A 94 4.06 4.77 0.84
CA ALA A 94 5.48 4.88 1.12
C ALA A 94 6.30 3.88 0.30
N ARG A 95 5.82 2.63 0.20
CA ARG A 95 6.43 1.60 -0.65
C ARG A 95 6.55 2.06 -2.10
N ILE A 96 5.47 2.55 -2.71
CA ILE A 96 5.46 2.96 -4.12
C ILE A 96 6.46 4.11 -4.35
N VAL A 97 6.46 5.11 -3.49
CA VAL A 97 7.38 6.24 -3.56
C VAL A 97 8.84 5.79 -3.41
N LEU A 98 9.12 4.95 -2.40
CA LEU A 98 10.48 4.45 -2.15
C LEU A 98 11.00 3.56 -3.29
N ILE A 99 10.16 2.67 -3.85
CA ILE A 99 10.53 1.88 -5.03
C ILE A 99 10.88 2.80 -6.19
N SER A 100 10.04 3.79 -6.49
CA SER A 100 10.25 4.69 -7.61
C SER A 100 11.55 5.49 -7.46
N LEU A 101 11.86 5.96 -6.26
CA LEU A 101 13.12 6.65 -5.96
C LEU A 101 14.33 5.71 -6.04
N ALA A 102 14.19 4.49 -5.53
CA ALA A 102 15.25 3.49 -5.56
C ALA A 102 15.61 3.09 -7.00
N ILE A 103 14.62 2.88 -7.85
CA ILE A 103 14.84 2.60 -9.28
C ILE A 103 15.55 3.78 -9.95
N PHE A 104 15.16 5.01 -9.63
CA PHE A 104 15.75 6.20 -10.20
C PHE A 104 17.24 6.38 -9.80
N GLN A 105 17.60 6.04 -8.55
CA GLN A 105 18.96 6.24 -8.03
C GLN A 105 19.84 4.99 -8.12
N TRP A 106 19.28 3.80 -7.90
CA TRP A 106 20.02 2.53 -7.81
C TRP A 106 19.30 1.39 -8.54
N ALA A 107 19.33 1.44 -9.86
CA ALA A 107 18.67 0.42 -10.69
C ALA A 107 19.12 -1.03 -10.39
N SER A 108 20.35 -1.24 -9.90
CA SER A 108 20.89 -2.56 -9.57
C SER A 108 20.23 -3.24 -8.34
N LEU A 109 19.69 -2.46 -7.42
CA LEU A 109 19.04 -2.98 -6.21
C LEU A 109 17.54 -3.20 -6.36
N THR A 110 16.99 -2.80 -7.50
CA THR A 110 15.54 -2.80 -7.77
C THR A 110 14.90 -4.17 -7.58
N ASN A 111 15.49 -5.23 -8.11
CA ASN A 111 14.92 -6.57 -8.05
C ASN A 111 14.84 -7.07 -6.60
N MET A 112 15.90 -6.89 -5.83
CA MET A 112 15.91 -7.30 -4.43
C MET A 112 14.91 -6.51 -3.58
N LEU A 113 14.82 -5.20 -3.82
CA LEU A 113 13.86 -4.34 -3.12
C LEU A 113 12.42 -4.71 -3.48
N HIS A 114 12.15 -4.88 -4.77
CA HIS A 114 10.80 -5.18 -5.25
C HIS A 114 10.33 -6.58 -4.84
N ASP A 115 11.18 -7.59 -4.96
CA ASP A 115 10.77 -8.99 -4.83
C ASP A 115 10.84 -9.50 -3.39
N LEU A 116 11.68 -8.91 -2.54
CA LEU A 116 11.88 -9.39 -1.18
C LEU A 116 11.53 -8.35 -0.11
N VAL A 117 12.14 -7.17 -0.17
CA VAL A 117 12.06 -6.19 0.94
C VAL A 117 10.65 -5.60 1.06
N PHE A 118 10.07 -5.17 -0.03
CA PHE A 118 8.76 -4.50 0.01
C PHE A 118 7.58 -5.43 0.28
N PRO A 119 7.50 -6.64 -0.30
CA PRO A 119 6.51 -7.61 0.14
C PRO A 119 6.64 -7.93 1.63
N ALA A 120 7.86 -8.14 2.13
CA ALA A 120 8.11 -8.42 3.54
C ALA A 120 7.61 -7.29 4.46
N ILE A 121 7.81 -6.03 4.10
CA ILE A 121 7.30 -4.88 4.87
C ILE A 121 5.78 -4.87 4.91
N ILE A 122 5.11 -5.05 3.79
CA ILE A 122 3.65 -5.00 3.72
C ILE A 122 3.01 -6.18 4.46
N TYR A 123 3.46 -7.40 4.19
CA TYR A 123 2.96 -8.59 4.90
C TYR A 123 3.30 -8.53 6.38
N GLY A 124 4.50 -8.05 6.73
CA GLY A 124 4.92 -7.81 8.10
C GLY A 124 4.03 -6.81 8.83
N THR A 125 3.63 -5.74 8.17
CA THR A 125 2.71 -4.74 8.74
C THR A 125 1.36 -5.38 9.08
N VAL A 126 0.78 -6.16 8.17
CA VAL A 126 -0.49 -6.86 8.41
C VAL A 126 -0.35 -7.87 9.56
N LEU A 127 0.76 -8.62 9.59
CA LEU A 127 1.04 -9.58 10.66
C LEU A 127 1.15 -8.90 12.03
N VAL A 128 1.87 -7.78 12.12
CA VAL A 128 2.02 -7.00 13.36
C VAL A 128 0.66 -6.47 13.83
N LEU A 129 -0.17 -5.96 12.93
CA LEU A 129 -1.52 -5.51 13.26
C LEU A 129 -2.39 -6.68 13.78
N TRP A 130 -2.28 -7.86 13.19
CA TRP A 130 -2.98 -9.04 13.66
C TRP A 130 -2.54 -9.48 15.07
N LEU A 131 -1.24 -9.56 15.27
CA LEU A 131 -0.67 -9.93 16.57
C LEU A 131 -1.10 -8.94 17.65
N TYR A 132 -1.04 -7.66 17.36
CA TYR A 132 -1.51 -6.62 18.27
C TYR A 132 -2.99 -6.79 18.61
N TRP A 133 -3.85 -7.02 17.62
CA TRP A 133 -5.28 -7.28 17.83
C TRP A 133 -5.54 -8.50 18.71
N VAL A 134 -4.89 -9.62 18.39
CA VAL A 134 -5.04 -10.88 19.16
C VAL A 134 -4.55 -10.71 20.60
N MET A 135 -3.44 -10.02 20.81
CA MET A 135 -2.93 -9.76 22.16
C MET A 135 -3.86 -8.84 22.96
N ALA A 136 -4.39 -7.79 22.31
CA ALA A 136 -5.37 -6.89 22.95
C ALA A 136 -6.66 -7.61 23.35
N ILE A 137 -7.07 -8.64 22.59
CA ILE A 137 -8.23 -9.48 22.95
C ILE A 137 -7.89 -10.39 24.14
N LYS A 138 -6.69 -11.01 24.16
CA LYS A 138 -6.27 -11.92 25.23
C LYS A 138 -6.09 -11.21 26.58
N SER A 139 -5.49 -10.01 26.56
CA SER A 139 -5.24 -9.24 27.78
C SER A 139 -6.52 -8.93 28.57
N LYS A 140 -7.66 -8.80 27.89
CA LYS A 140 -8.94 -8.56 28.58
C LYS A 140 -9.59 -9.81 29.18
N LYS A 141 -9.27 -11.01 28.67
CA LYS A 141 -9.77 -12.26 29.25
C LYS A 141 -9.12 -12.65 30.57
N VAL A 142 -7.95 -12.09 30.87
CA VAL A 142 -7.20 -12.37 32.11
C VAL A 142 -7.60 -11.40 33.23
N ALA A 143 -8.29 -10.30 32.91
CA ALA A 143 -8.72 -9.26 33.85
C ALA A 143 -10.17 -9.43 34.36
N GLU A 144 -10.91 -10.43 33.89
CA GLU A 144 -12.22 -10.89 34.39
C GLU A 144 -12.07 -12.20 35.19
#